data_446a79ebc2dc269bba6a266af05332b6
#
_entry.id   446a79ebc2dc269bba6a266af05332b6
#
_cell.length_a   1.000
_cell.length_b   1.000
_cell.length_c   1.000
_cell.angle_alpha   90.00
_cell.angle_beta   90.00
_cell.angle_gamma   90.00
#
_symmetry.space_group_name_H-M   'P 1'
#
loop_
_entity.id
_entity.type
_entity.pdbx_description
1 polymer ?
#
loop_
_entity_poly.entity_id
_entity_poly.type
_entity_poly.pdbx_seq_one_letter_code
_entity_poly.pdbx_strand_id
1 'polypeptide(L)' 'MKIIIVGCGKVGVTLAEQLNAEKHDITLIDSDPAALEAVTDRIDVMGVTGNGAVYQVQMEAGVREADLLIAT' A
#
# COMPACT_ATOMS: atom_id res chain seq x y z
N MET A 1 -9.30 6.68 -7.70
CA MET A 1 -7.96 7.25 -7.51
C MET A 1 -6.98 6.12 -7.19
N LYS A 2 -5.79 6.19 -7.73
CA LYS A 2 -4.73 5.24 -7.42
C LYS A 2 -3.88 5.77 -6.28
N ILE A 3 -3.83 5.02 -5.17
CA ILE A 3 -3.19 5.46 -3.93
C ILE A 3 -2.14 4.44 -3.51
N ILE A 4 -0.94 4.91 -3.19
CA ILE A 4 0.12 4.08 -2.63
C ILE A 4 0.29 4.45 -1.16
N ILE A 5 0.26 3.45 -0.28
CA ILE A 5 0.48 3.63 1.15
C ILE A 5 1.74 2.88 1.53
N VAL A 6 2.69 3.59 2.11
CA VAL A 6 3.94 3.01 2.62
C VAL A 6 3.77 2.74 4.11
N GLY A 7 3.81 1.48 4.48
CA GLY A 7 3.67 1.04 5.86
C GLY A 7 2.37 0.30 6.12
N CYS A 8 2.46 -0.92 6.66
CA CYS A 8 1.33 -1.76 7.04
C CYS A 8 1.11 -1.75 8.56
N GLY A 9 1.54 -0.69 9.24
CA GLY A 9 1.23 -0.51 10.65
C GLY A 9 -0.25 -0.20 10.83
N LYS A 10 -0.64 0.04 12.07
CA LYS A 10 -2.05 0.26 12.39
C LYS A 10 -2.68 1.40 11.59
N VAL A 11 -1.96 2.49 11.42
CA VAL A 11 -2.47 3.66 10.66
C VAL A 11 -2.61 3.33 9.19
N GLY A 12 -1.59 2.70 8.59
CA GLY A 12 -1.60 2.35 7.17
C GLY A 12 -2.71 1.37 6.84
N VAL A 13 -2.91 0.36 7.67
CA VAL A 13 -3.99 -0.63 7.47
C VAL A 13 -5.36 0.03 7.60
N THR A 14 -5.55 0.88 8.59
CA THR A 14 -6.83 1.58 8.78
C THR A 14 -7.15 2.46 7.57
N LEU A 15 -6.16 3.20 7.05
CA LEU A 15 -6.33 4.02 5.85
C LEU A 15 -6.68 3.15 4.65
N ALA A 16 -5.96 2.03 4.48
CA ALA A 16 -6.20 1.13 3.37
C ALA A 16 -7.63 0.57 3.40
N GLU A 17 -8.11 0.20 4.56
CA GLU A 17 -9.48 -0.30 4.72
C GLU A 17 -10.52 0.76 4.35
N GLN A 18 -10.34 1.99 4.84
CA GLN A 18 -11.26 3.08 4.56
C GLN A 18 -11.28 3.45 3.08
N LEU A 19 -10.09 3.60 2.49
CA LEU A 19 -9.97 3.99 1.09
C LEU A 19 -10.42 2.87 0.14
N ASN A 20 -10.19 1.63 0.52
CA ASN A 20 -10.68 0.49 -0.26
C ASN A 20 -12.21 0.44 -0.26
N ALA A 21 -12.84 0.77 0.86
CA ALA A 21 -14.30 0.84 0.94
C ALA A 21 -14.87 1.93 0.02
N GLU A 22 -14.10 2.98 -0.25
CA GLU A 22 -14.45 4.04 -1.19
C GLU A 22 -14.10 3.70 -2.64
N LYS A 23 -13.67 2.46 -2.89
CA LYS A 23 -13.35 1.91 -4.21
C LYS A 23 -12.16 2.56 -4.89
N HIS A 24 -11.19 3.04 -4.11
CA HIS A 24 -9.91 3.47 -4.64
C HIS A 24 -9.02 2.26 -4.93
N ASP A 25 -8.10 2.41 -5.87
CA ASP A 25 -7.11 1.40 -6.20
C ASP A 25 -5.90 1.57 -5.27
N ILE A 26 -5.74 0.65 -4.32
CA ILE A 26 -4.77 0.77 -3.23
C ILE A 26 -3.59 -0.20 -3.43
N THR A 27 -2.38 0.31 -3.26
CA THR A 27 -1.17 -0.49 -3.18
C THR A 27 -0.48 -0.21 -1.85
N LEU A 28 -0.20 -1.27 -1.10
CA LEU A 28 0.55 -1.17 0.16
C LEU A 28 1.98 -1.61 -0.04
N ILE A 29 2.92 -0.86 0.53
CA ILE A 29 4.34 -1.23 0.53
C ILE A 29 4.78 -1.44 1.98
N ASP A 30 5.43 -2.57 2.26
CA ASP A 30 6.03 -2.82 3.56
C ASP A 30 7.19 -3.79 3.41
N SER A 31 8.16 -3.71 4.29
CA SER A 31 9.31 -4.63 4.29
C SER A 31 8.97 -5.98 4.90
N ASP A 32 7.85 -6.09 5.61
CA ASP A 32 7.42 -7.33 6.25
C ASP A 32 6.35 -8.03 5.39
N PRO A 33 6.72 -9.13 4.71
CA PRO A 33 5.76 -9.83 3.85
C PRO A 33 4.60 -10.44 4.62
N ALA A 34 4.81 -10.83 5.88
CA ALA A 34 3.73 -11.40 6.68
C ALA A 34 2.67 -10.35 7.02
N ALA A 35 3.09 -9.12 7.30
CA ALA A 35 2.17 -8.02 7.55
C ALA A 35 1.33 -7.69 6.31
N LEU A 36 1.97 -7.69 5.14
CA LEU A 36 1.27 -7.46 3.87
C LEU A 36 0.25 -8.56 3.60
N GLU A 37 0.64 -9.82 3.76
CA GLU A 37 -0.23 -10.95 3.49
C GLU A 37 -1.47 -10.92 4.37
N ALA A 38 -1.32 -10.56 5.63
CA ALA A 38 -2.45 -10.44 6.55
C ALA A 38 -3.48 -9.42 6.06
N VAL A 39 -3.05 -8.36 5.41
CA VAL A 39 -3.95 -7.33 4.88
C VAL A 39 -4.53 -7.73 3.53
N THR A 40 -3.68 -8.21 2.61
CA THR A 40 -4.13 -8.57 1.26
C THR A 40 -5.08 -9.76 1.26
N ASP A 41 -5.04 -10.60 2.30
CA ASP A 41 -5.99 -11.71 2.46
C ASP A 41 -7.38 -11.23 2.89
N ARG A 42 -7.48 -10.04 3.48
CA ARG A 42 -8.74 -9.51 4.01
C ARG A 42 -9.42 -8.49 3.10
N ILE A 43 -8.64 -7.67 2.41
CA ILE A 43 -9.19 -6.61 1.57
C ILE A 43 -8.53 -6.64 0.19
N ASP A 44 -9.24 -6.10 -0.79
CA ASP A 44 -8.80 -6.11 -2.18
C ASP A 44 -7.80 -4.97 -2.44
N VAL A 45 -6.55 -5.20 -2.04
CA VAL A 45 -5.44 -4.26 -2.26
C VAL A 45 -4.24 -5.04 -2.76
N MET A 46 -3.34 -4.34 -3.47
CA MET A 46 -2.09 -4.93 -3.93
C MET A 46 -1.01 -4.72 -2.86
N GLY A 47 -0.16 -5.72 -2.67
CA GLY A 47 0.97 -5.63 -1.76
C GLY A 47 2.29 -5.72 -2.50
N VAL A 48 3.24 -4.86 -2.14
CA VAL A 48 4.61 -4.88 -2.65
C VAL A 48 5.55 -4.95 -1.46
N THR A 49 6.36 -6.02 -1.40
CA THR A 49 7.34 -6.18 -0.32
C THR A 49 8.61 -5.41 -0.65
N GLY A 50 9.06 -4.59 0.29
CA GLY A 50 10.29 -3.84 0.15
C GLY A 50 10.31 -2.60 1.00
N ASN A 51 11.42 -1.86 0.93
CA ASN A 51 11.55 -0.57 1.60
C ASN A 51 10.92 0.52 0.74
N GLY A 52 9.81 1.09 1.20
CA GLY A 52 9.06 2.08 0.44
C GLY A 52 9.82 3.39 0.15
N ALA A 53 10.93 3.63 0.85
CA ALA A 53 11.78 4.78 0.57
C ALA A 53 12.71 4.55 -0.62
N VAL A 54 12.84 3.31 -1.09
CA VAL A 54 13.70 2.98 -2.22
C VAL A 54 12.94 3.23 -3.53
N TYR A 55 13.55 4.01 -4.43
CA TYR A 55 12.95 4.38 -5.70
C TYR A 55 12.45 3.19 -6.50
N GLN A 56 13.25 2.12 -6.56
CA GLN A 56 12.91 0.93 -7.32
C GLN A 56 11.63 0.25 -6.78
N VAL A 57 11.47 0.20 -5.46
CA VAL A 57 10.27 -0.36 -4.83
C VAL A 57 9.05 0.50 -5.14
N GLN A 58 9.20 1.82 -5.11
CA GLN A 58 8.13 2.74 -5.50
C GLN A 58 7.71 2.53 -6.95
N MET A 59 8.68 2.31 -7.84
CA MET A 59 8.40 2.04 -9.24
C MET A 59 7.63 0.73 -9.44
N GLU A 60 7.99 -0.32 -8.69
CA GLU A 60 7.26 -1.59 -8.72
C GLU A 60 5.82 -1.43 -8.25
N ALA A 61 5.60 -0.54 -7.29
CA ALA A 61 4.27 -0.25 -6.78
C ALA A 61 3.46 0.66 -7.72
N GLY A 62 4.08 1.21 -8.76
CA GLY A 62 3.40 2.07 -9.74
C GLY A 62 3.33 3.52 -9.33
N VAL A 63 4.37 4.05 -8.68
CA VAL A 63 4.36 5.43 -8.16
C VAL A 63 4.12 6.48 -9.26
N ARG A 64 4.56 6.20 -10.49
CA ARG A 64 4.37 7.14 -11.60
C ARG A 64 2.91 7.33 -11.98
N GLU A 65 2.09 6.30 -11.80
CA GLU A 65 0.67 6.34 -12.12
C GLU A 65 -0.19 6.67 -10.91
N ALA A 66 0.44 6.81 -9.73
CA ALA A 66 -0.31 7.07 -8.50
C ALA A 66 -0.75 8.52 -8.43
N ASP A 67 -1.96 8.72 -7.94
CA ASP A 67 -2.50 10.06 -7.67
C ASP A 67 -2.03 10.57 -6.31
N LEU A 68 -1.73 9.65 -5.39
CA LEU A 68 -1.38 9.98 -4.01
C LEU A 68 -0.43 8.95 -3.42
N LEU A 69 0.59 9.41 -2.72
CA LEU A 69 1.50 8.57 -1.95
C LEU A 69 1.42 9.00 -0.48
N ILE A 70 1.10 8.06 0.39
CA ILE A 70 1.00 8.31 1.83
C ILE A 70 2.06 7.51 2.56
N ALA A 71 2.94 8.17 3.29
CA ALA A 71 3.94 7.52 4.13
C ALA A 71 3.47 7.53 5.59
N THR A 72 3.39 6.34 6.18
CA THR A 72 2.94 6.19 7.57
C THR A 72 4.01 5.62 8.47
#